data_d1c86a124b35e4b072a1e28a2dcb6a2d
#
_entry.id   d1c86a124b35e4b072a1e28a2dcb6a2d
#
_cell.length_a   1.000
_cell.length_b   1.000
_cell.length_c   1.000
_cell.angle_alpha   90.00
_cell.angle_beta   90.00
_cell.angle_gamma   90.00
#
_symmetry.space_group_name_H-M   'P 1'
#
loop_
_entity.id
_entity.type
_entity.pdbx_description
1 polymer ?
#
loop_
_entity_poly.entity_id
_entity_poly.type
_entity_poly.pdbx_seq_one_letter_code
_entity_poly.pdbx_strand_id
1 'polypeptide(L)'
;MAKATLKTIAEYTGLSVTTVSRALKDGDDVKQPTKEIVKAAAKKLGYRPNPSGVGLRTGINYNICAILPVTKPGDIVGDVGSLALIEGFTAALKGTPYHLTVLPMAPDEDPMEPVRYAFENNLCGGMIFNLTKTQDERVAYLHDNEIPFVTFGQTEMSIEHPYVDIDNHDMAYRAARQLYEQGRKNIRLLSSSHDYTYAWHKYYGARRAAREFGYDFEIEKNIIFDSDVDDYRKLGNKLMSGEQAPDGLICGSEISACGLLAGIQDTGKTIGDDIDVVLVETCDLPSFFMPPISGYRQDFHQVGRKLIQHLLRRINGEPVKHLQTLQKTVYYQR
;
A
#
# COMPACT_ATOMS: atom_id res chain seq x y z
N MET A 1 -34.45 11.60 14.35
CA MET A 1 -35.06 12.49 13.33
C MET A 1 -34.87 11.88 11.95
N ALA A 2 -35.91 11.87 11.10
CA ALA A 2 -35.78 11.36 9.73
C ALA A 2 -34.80 12.22 8.93
N LYS A 3 -33.94 11.59 8.15
CA LYS A 3 -32.92 12.26 7.31
C LYS A 3 -33.63 13.08 6.24
N ALA A 4 -33.28 14.36 6.09
CA ALA A 4 -33.86 15.22 5.06
C ALA A 4 -33.58 14.64 3.65
N THR A 5 -34.58 14.69 2.79
CA THR A 5 -34.56 14.18 1.42
C THR A 5 -34.88 15.29 0.42
N LEU A 6 -34.70 15.05 -0.88
CA LEU A 6 -35.16 15.99 -1.91
C LEU A 6 -36.67 16.28 -1.81
N LYS A 7 -37.44 15.27 -1.38
CA LYS A 7 -38.91 15.42 -1.16
C LYS A 7 -39.18 16.37 -0.01
N THR A 8 -38.45 16.28 1.10
CA THR A 8 -38.58 17.18 2.26
C THR A 8 -38.28 18.63 1.86
N ILE A 9 -37.23 18.86 1.03
CA ILE A 9 -36.91 20.21 0.53
C ILE A 9 -38.02 20.71 -0.41
N ALA A 10 -38.54 19.86 -1.29
CA ALA A 10 -39.64 20.21 -2.19
C ALA A 10 -40.90 20.64 -1.42
N GLU A 11 -41.27 19.87 -0.40
CA GLU A 11 -42.40 20.22 0.51
C GLU A 11 -42.14 21.54 1.24
N TYR A 12 -40.92 21.77 1.75
CA TYR A 12 -40.56 22.99 2.46
C TYR A 12 -40.53 24.24 1.57
N THR A 13 -40.14 24.12 0.31
CA THR A 13 -39.98 25.24 -0.63
C THR A 13 -41.20 25.45 -1.55
N GLY A 14 -42.18 24.52 -1.56
CA GLY A 14 -43.31 24.53 -2.48
C GLY A 14 -42.93 24.24 -3.95
N LEU A 15 -41.72 23.67 -4.18
CA LEU A 15 -41.22 23.39 -5.52
C LEU A 15 -41.33 21.89 -5.84
N SER A 16 -41.28 21.56 -7.15
CA SER A 16 -41.20 20.15 -7.55
C SER A 16 -39.83 19.52 -7.14
N VAL A 17 -39.84 18.21 -6.86
CA VAL A 17 -38.61 17.45 -6.57
C VAL A 17 -37.56 17.59 -7.68
N THR A 18 -38.04 17.65 -8.94
CA THR A 18 -37.20 17.85 -10.13
C THR A 18 -36.55 19.23 -10.12
N THR A 19 -37.28 20.28 -9.79
CA THR A 19 -36.78 21.66 -9.68
C THR A 19 -35.74 21.74 -8.55
N VAL A 20 -36.01 21.17 -7.38
CA VAL A 20 -35.07 21.11 -6.26
C VAL A 20 -33.79 20.38 -6.65
N SER A 21 -33.91 19.23 -7.31
CA SER A 21 -32.73 18.45 -7.75
C SER A 21 -31.86 19.24 -8.74
N ARG A 22 -32.47 19.96 -9.69
CA ARG A 22 -31.76 20.81 -10.68
C ARG A 22 -31.11 22.03 -10.02
N ALA A 23 -31.83 22.69 -9.12
CA ALA A 23 -31.32 23.85 -8.37
C ALA A 23 -30.09 23.51 -7.52
N LEU A 24 -30.08 22.37 -6.86
CA LEU A 24 -28.93 21.88 -6.06
C LEU A 24 -27.70 21.54 -6.91
N LYS A 25 -27.88 21.32 -8.20
CA LYS A 25 -26.80 21.02 -9.16
C LYS A 25 -26.37 22.24 -9.97
N ASP A 26 -26.83 23.41 -9.63
CA ASP A 26 -26.61 24.63 -10.39
C ASP A 26 -27.04 24.55 -11.87
N GLY A 27 -28.06 23.73 -12.20
CA GLY A 27 -28.55 23.55 -13.56
C GLY A 27 -28.91 24.90 -14.25
N ASP A 28 -28.52 25.09 -15.50
CA ASP A 28 -28.67 26.33 -16.23
C ASP A 28 -30.14 26.68 -16.50
N ASP A 29 -31.03 25.71 -16.47
CA ASP A 29 -32.45 25.82 -16.63
C ASP A 29 -33.22 26.31 -15.39
N VAL A 30 -32.50 26.54 -14.25
CA VAL A 30 -33.06 27.07 -13.00
C VAL A 30 -32.57 28.48 -12.72
N LYS A 31 -33.49 29.41 -12.51
CA LYS A 31 -33.19 30.81 -12.22
C LYS A 31 -32.41 30.95 -10.89
N GLN A 32 -31.46 31.90 -10.85
CA GLN A 32 -30.59 32.12 -9.69
C GLN A 32 -31.34 32.31 -8.36
N PRO A 33 -32.46 33.08 -8.27
CA PRO A 33 -33.22 33.20 -7.01
C PRO A 33 -33.79 31.86 -6.52
N THR A 34 -34.20 30.98 -7.42
CA THR A 34 -34.72 29.64 -7.08
C THR A 34 -33.56 28.76 -6.52
N LYS A 35 -32.37 28.85 -7.13
CA LYS A 35 -31.18 28.14 -6.62
C LYS A 35 -30.86 28.55 -5.19
N GLU A 36 -30.91 29.84 -4.89
CA GLU A 36 -30.62 30.37 -3.55
C GLU A 36 -31.64 29.92 -2.51
N ILE A 37 -32.94 29.95 -2.84
CA ILE A 37 -34.01 29.45 -1.96
C ILE A 37 -33.79 27.97 -1.63
N VAL A 38 -33.50 27.16 -2.64
CA VAL A 38 -33.31 25.71 -2.46
C VAL A 38 -32.02 25.41 -1.67
N LYS A 39 -30.91 26.10 -1.95
CA LYS A 39 -29.66 25.95 -1.19
C LYS A 39 -29.83 26.35 0.28
N ALA A 40 -30.54 27.43 0.56
CA ALA A 40 -30.86 27.88 1.91
C ALA A 40 -31.72 26.84 2.65
N ALA A 41 -32.76 26.33 2.01
CA ALA A 41 -33.62 25.28 2.55
C ALA A 41 -32.85 23.99 2.83
N ALA A 42 -32.01 23.55 1.90
CA ALA A 42 -31.16 22.37 2.07
C ALA A 42 -30.23 22.52 3.30
N LYS A 43 -29.59 23.68 3.47
CA LYS A 43 -28.74 23.99 4.62
C LYS A 43 -29.55 23.99 5.93
N LYS A 44 -30.72 24.60 5.95
CA LYS A 44 -31.60 24.70 7.12
C LYS A 44 -32.11 23.30 7.55
N LEU A 45 -32.46 22.44 6.61
CA LEU A 45 -32.97 21.10 6.85
C LEU A 45 -31.85 20.08 7.08
N GLY A 46 -30.58 20.47 6.98
CA GLY A 46 -29.44 19.55 7.12
C GLY A 46 -29.36 18.50 6.00
N TYR A 47 -29.91 18.83 4.84
CA TYR A 47 -29.85 17.93 3.70
C TYR A 47 -28.43 17.75 3.19
N ARG A 48 -28.05 16.49 3.00
CA ARG A 48 -26.82 16.12 2.30
C ARG A 48 -27.19 15.15 1.17
N PRO A 49 -26.71 15.39 -0.07
CA PRO A 49 -26.90 14.45 -1.15
C PRO A 49 -26.50 13.04 -0.72
N ASN A 50 -27.31 12.05 -1.05
CA ASN A 50 -26.93 10.66 -0.83
C ASN A 50 -26.01 10.21 -1.99
N PRO A 51 -24.73 9.91 -1.74
CA PRO A 51 -23.79 9.48 -2.79
C PRO A 51 -24.29 8.26 -3.58
N SER A 52 -24.90 7.27 -2.89
CA SER A 52 -25.48 6.09 -3.53
C SER A 52 -26.64 6.44 -4.47
N GLY A 53 -27.48 7.40 -4.09
CA GLY A 53 -28.58 7.87 -4.95
C GLY A 53 -28.10 8.71 -6.14
N VAL A 54 -26.95 9.36 -6.01
CA VAL A 54 -26.29 10.05 -7.14
C VAL A 54 -25.69 9.01 -8.08
N GLY A 55 -24.98 8.01 -7.53
CA GLY A 55 -24.35 6.92 -8.28
C GLY A 55 -25.36 6.12 -9.11
N LEU A 56 -26.47 5.69 -8.50
CA LEU A 56 -27.55 4.96 -9.21
C LEU A 56 -28.08 5.72 -10.43
N ARG A 57 -28.10 7.05 -10.38
CA ARG A 57 -28.64 7.86 -11.48
C ARG A 57 -27.59 8.20 -12.54
N THR A 58 -26.32 8.34 -12.16
CA THR A 58 -25.22 8.71 -13.06
C THR A 58 -24.49 7.50 -13.61
N GLY A 59 -24.73 6.31 -13.06
CA GLY A 59 -23.94 5.10 -13.33
C GLY A 59 -22.53 5.13 -12.74
N ILE A 60 -22.17 6.19 -11.98
CA ILE A 60 -20.83 6.36 -11.41
C ILE A 60 -20.82 5.86 -9.97
N ASN A 61 -19.99 4.88 -9.67
CA ASN A 61 -19.73 4.46 -8.30
C ASN A 61 -18.56 5.25 -7.72
N TYR A 62 -18.83 6.15 -6.76
CA TYR A 62 -17.82 6.98 -6.11
C TYR A 62 -17.10 6.29 -4.94
N ASN A 63 -17.23 4.99 -4.80
CA ASN A 63 -16.49 4.24 -3.81
C ASN A 63 -15.23 3.63 -4.44
N ILE A 64 -14.12 3.66 -3.72
CA ILE A 64 -12.86 3.00 -4.07
C ILE A 64 -12.64 1.88 -3.05
N CYS A 65 -12.42 0.66 -3.52
CA CYS A 65 -12.01 -0.45 -2.67
C CYS A 65 -10.49 -0.57 -2.63
N ALA A 66 -9.91 -0.50 -1.44
CA ALA A 66 -8.52 -0.86 -1.19
C ALA A 66 -8.47 -2.23 -0.49
N ILE A 67 -7.89 -3.21 -1.16
CA ILE A 67 -7.68 -4.55 -0.60
C ILE A 67 -6.28 -4.57 0.01
N LEU A 68 -6.21 -4.66 1.33
CA LEU A 68 -4.96 -4.59 2.08
C LEU A 68 -4.80 -5.82 2.96
N PRO A 69 -3.58 -6.35 3.10
CA PRO A 69 -3.33 -7.46 4.01
C PRO A 69 -3.57 -7.01 5.45
N VAL A 70 -4.03 -7.95 6.25
CA VAL A 70 -4.10 -7.80 7.70
C VAL A 70 -3.18 -8.82 8.35
N THR A 71 -2.60 -8.46 9.48
CA THR A 71 -1.80 -9.35 10.30
C THR A 71 -2.70 -10.34 11.05
N LYS A 72 -2.13 -11.44 11.50
CA LYS A 72 -2.87 -12.42 12.32
C LYS A 72 -3.38 -11.78 13.62
N PRO A 73 -4.54 -12.22 14.11
CA PRO A 73 -5.02 -11.81 15.43
C PRO A 73 -3.98 -12.17 16.51
N GLY A 74 -3.58 -11.17 17.29
CA GLY A 74 -2.58 -11.33 18.34
C GLY A 74 -1.19 -10.81 18.00
N ASP A 75 -0.91 -10.44 16.76
CA ASP A 75 0.33 -9.74 16.43
C ASP A 75 0.40 -8.39 17.17
N ILE A 76 1.50 -8.20 17.90
CA ILE A 76 1.69 -7.03 18.76
C ILE A 76 1.90 -5.75 17.95
N VAL A 77 2.49 -5.88 16.76
CA VAL A 77 2.77 -4.77 15.87
C VAL A 77 2.02 -5.00 14.55
N GLY A 78 0.95 -4.26 14.36
CA GLY A 78 0.20 -4.29 13.10
C GLY A 78 1.03 -3.81 11.91
N ASP A 79 0.52 -3.98 10.71
CA ASP A 79 1.15 -3.48 9.48
C ASP A 79 1.14 -1.94 9.44
N VAL A 80 2.23 -1.34 9.91
CA VAL A 80 2.46 0.11 9.89
C VAL A 80 2.40 0.66 8.46
N GLY A 81 2.82 -0.14 7.49
CA GLY A 81 2.79 0.23 6.08
C GLY A 81 1.36 0.43 5.55
N SER A 82 0.44 -0.47 5.88
CA SER A 82 -0.97 -0.35 5.48
C SER A 82 -1.63 0.89 6.09
N LEU A 83 -1.31 1.24 7.34
CA LEU A 83 -1.82 2.48 7.95
C LEU A 83 -1.33 3.72 7.22
N ALA A 84 -0.05 3.80 6.87
CA ALA A 84 0.52 4.91 6.11
C ALA A 84 -0.07 5.02 4.69
N LEU A 85 -0.37 3.89 4.04
CA LEU A 85 -1.11 3.87 2.77
C LEU A 85 -2.51 4.47 2.94
N ILE A 86 -3.27 4.04 3.96
CA ILE A 86 -4.64 4.53 4.24
C ILE A 86 -4.63 6.04 4.52
N GLU A 87 -3.65 6.55 5.25
CA GLU A 87 -3.48 7.99 5.45
C GLU A 87 -3.25 8.71 4.12
N GLY A 88 -2.38 8.18 3.26
CA GLY A 88 -2.12 8.70 1.91
C GLY A 88 -3.37 8.68 1.04
N PHE A 89 -4.15 7.59 1.05
CA PHE A 89 -5.43 7.48 0.34
C PHE A 89 -6.41 8.56 0.80
N THR A 90 -6.60 8.66 2.11
CA THR A 90 -7.53 9.63 2.71
C THR A 90 -7.13 11.07 2.38
N ALA A 91 -5.84 11.39 2.43
CA ALA A 91 -5.32 12.70 2.09
C ALA A 91 -5.58 13.07 0.61
N ALA A 92 -5.43 12.11 -0.31
CA ALA A 92 -5.66 12.32 -1.74
C ALA A 92 -7.14 12.41 -2.11
N LEU A 93 -8.03 11.76 -1.37
CA LEU A 93 -9.47 11.79 -1.58
C LEU A 93 -10.14 13.07 -1.03
N LYS A 94 -9.44 13.81 -0.16
CA LYS A 94 -9.99 15.03 0.44
C LYS A 94 -10.39 16.06 -0.63
N GLY A 95 -11.65 16.50 -0.59
CA GLY A 95 -12.20 17.43 -1.56
C GLY A 95 -12.71 16.80 -2.86
N THR A 96 -12.64 15.48 -3.00
CA THR A 96 -13.24 14.71 -4.09
C THR A 96 -14.60 14.13 -3.67
N PRO A 97 -15.45 13.67 -4.58
CA PRO A 97 -16.67 12.96 -4.25
C PRO A 97 -16.44 11.48 -3.86
N TYR A 98 -15.21 11.00 -3.97
CA TYR A 98 -14.89 9.59 -3.74
C TYR A 98 -14.75 9.25 -2.26
N HIS A 99 -15.08 8.01 -1.91
CA HIS A 99 -14.98 7.43 -0.59
C HIS A 99 -14.11 6.18 -0.64
N LEU A 100 -13.42 5.88 0.47
CA LEU A 100 -12.60 4.69 0.61
C LEU A 100 -13.34 3.61 1.40
N THR A 101 -13.36 2.40 0.88
CA THR A 101 -13.68 1.17 1.60
C THR A 101 -12.42 0.31 1.64
N VAL A 102 -11.98 -0.07 2.82
CA VAL A 102 -10.87 -1.01 2.98
C VAL A 102 -11.46 -2.41 3.16
N LEU A 103 -11.04 -3.33 2.31
CA LEU A 103 -11.34 -4.74 2.41
C LEU A 103 -10.10 -5.45 2.96
N PRO A 104 -10.17 -6.00 4.17
CA PRO A 104 -9.07 -6.76 4.72
C PRO A 104 -8.90 -8.06 3.95
N MET A 105 -7.66 -8.53 3.82
CA MET A 105 -7.29 -9.81 3.23
C MET A 105 -6.40 -10.56 4.23
N ALA A 106 -6.88 -11.66 4.77
CA ALA A 106 -6.09 -12.48 5.67
C ALA A 106 -5.00 -13.27 4.88
N PRO A 107 -3.88 -13.62 5.52
CA PRO A 107 -2.75 -14.27 4.84
C PRO A 107 -3.07 -15.63 4.20
N ASP A 108 -4.05 -16.35 4.72
CA ASP A 108 -4.51 -17.65 4.30
C ASP A 108 -5.75 -17.65 3.38
N GLU A 109 -6.28 -16.45 3.07
CA GLU A 109 -7.41 -16.28 2.16
C GLU A 109 -6.99 -16.30 0.69
N ASP A 110 -7.92 -16.74 -0.18
CA ASP A 110 -7.76 -16.58 -1.64
C ASP A 110 -7.70 -15.09 -2.00
N PRO A 111 -6.59 -14.59 -2.57
CA PRO A 111 -6.48 -13.18 -2.95
C PRO A 111 -7.54 -12.71 -3.95
N MET A 112 -8.18 -13.64 -4.66
CA MET A 112 -9.26 -13.35 -5.60
C MET A 112 -10.61 -13.11 -4.93
N GLU A 113 -10.82 -13.62 -3.71
CA GLU A 113 -12.11 -13.53 -3.04
C GLU A 113 -12.56 -12.08 -2.82
N PRO A 114 -11.77 -11.18 -2.18
CA PRO A 114 -12.17 -9.79 -2.00
C PRO A 114 -12.33 -9.04 -3.33
N VAL A 115 -11.58 -9.41 -4.38
CA VAL A 115 -11.71 -8.81 -5.72
C VAL A 115 -13.03 -9.17 -6.35
N ARG A 116 -13.37 -10.49 -6.39
CA ARG A 116 -14.66 -10.99 -6.89
C ARG A 116 -15.83 -10.41 -6.10
N TYR A 117 -15.73 -10.44 -4.77
CA TYR A 117 -16.75 -9.88 -3.88
C TYR A 117 -17.04 -8.42 -4.18
N ALA A 118 -16.00 -7.59 -4.33
CA ALA A 118 -16.17 -6.18 -4.63
C ALA A 118 -16.79 -5.94 -6.01
N PHE A 119 -16.39 -6.71 -7.01
CA PHE A 119 -16.89 -6.59 -8.38
C PHE A 119 -18.34 -7.08 -8.51
N GLU A 120 -18.63 -8.31 -8.11
CA GLU A 120 -19.94 -8.95 -8.26
C GLU A 120 -21.05 -8.21 -7.51
N ASN A 121 -20.69 -7.56 -6.39
CA ASN A 121 -21.63 -6.74 -5.61
C ASN A 121 -21.60 -5.25 -5.99
N ASN A 122 -20.88 -4.86 -7.05
CA ASN A 122 -20.75 -3.47 -7.51
C ASN A 122 -20.39 -2.50 -6.37
N LEU A 123 -19.46 -2.90 -5.51
CA LEU A 123 -19.12 -2.13 -4.31
C LEU A 123 -18.29 -0.88 -4.61
N CYS A 124 -17.55 -0.84 -5.72
CA CYS A 124 -16.67 0.27 -6.05
C CYS A 124 -16.58 0.57 -7.55
N GLY A 125 -16.17 1.79 -7.88
CA GLY A 125 -15.86 2.22 -9.24
C GLY A 125 -14.38 2.04 -9.61
N GLY A 126 -13.56 1.54 -8.69
CA GLY A 126 -12.16 1.22 -8.91
C GLY A 126 -11.51 0.56 -7.71
N MET A 127 -10.42 -0.17 -7.95
CA MET A 127 -9.75 -0.99 -6.94
C MET A 127 -8.27 -0.65 -6.79
N ILE A 128 -7.76 -0.77 -5.57
CA ILE A 128 -6.34 -0.72 -5.24
C ILE A 128 -5.99 -1.98 -4.45
N PHE A 129 -4.87 -2.59 -4.76
CA PHE A 129 -4.34 -3.71 -3.97
C PHE A 129 -2.81 -3.74 -4.03
N ASN A 130 -2.21 -4.40 -3.06
CA ASN A 130 -0.77 -4.61 -2.94
C ASN A 130 -0.41 -6.10 -2.99
N LEU A 131 0.83 -6.44 -2.62
CA LEU A 131 1.34 -7.82 -2.63
C LEU A 131 1.17 -8.47 -4.00
N THR A 132 1.58 -7.76 -5.05
CA THR A 132 1.51 -8.26 -6.43
C THR A 132 2.46 -9.42 -6.66
N LYS A 133 1.95 -10.47 -7.29
CA LYS A 133 2.73 -11.62 -7.77
C LYS A 133 3.31 -11.34 -9.15
N THR A 134 4.34 -12.09 -9.54
CA THR A 134 4.90 -12.02 -10.90
C THR A 134 3.85 -12.32 -11.96
N GLN A 135 3.00 -13.31 -11.70
CA GLN A 135 1.79 -13.64 -12.46
C GLN A 135 0.61 -13.48 -11.51
N ASP A 136 -0.11 -12.36 -11.61
CA ASP A 136 -1.17 -12.00 -10.66
C ASP A 136 -2.55 -12.13 -11.29
N GLU A 137 -3.31 -13.11 -10.83
CA GLU A 137 -4.66 -13.40 -11.35
C GLU A 137 -5.62 -12.22 -11.17
N ARG A 138 -5.43 -11.41 -10.13
CA ARG A 138 -6.25 -10.21 -9.89
C ARG A 138 -6.09 -9.20 -11.00
N VAL A 139 -4.84 -9.02 -11.49
CA VAL A 139 -4.53 -8.12 -12.62
C VAL A 139 -5.22 -8.60 -13.89
N ALA A 140 -5.10 -9.91 -14.21
CA ALA A 140 -5.76 -10.49 -15.38
C ALA A 140 -7.28 -10.33 -15.29
N TYR A 141 -7.87 -10.71 -14.16
CA TYR A 141 -9.32 -10.64 -13.94
C TYR A 141 -9.88 -9.22 -14.09
N LEU A 142 -9.24 -8.23 -13.47
CA LEU A 142 -9.70 -6.84 -13.52
C LEU A 142 -9.48 -6.22 -14.90
N HIS A 143 -8.40 -6.59 -15.59
CA HIS A 143 -8.14 -6.18 -16.97
C HIS A 143 -9.21 -6.73 -17.93
N ASP A 144 -9.49 -8.03 -17.87
CA ASP A 144 -10.44 -8.70 -18.78
C ASP A 144 -11.88 -8.23 -18.57
N ASN A 145 -12.21 -7.77 -17.35
CA ASN A 145 -13.51 -7.20 -17.04
C ASN A 145 -13.58 -5.66 -17.16
N GLU A 146 -12.52 -5.03 -17.71
CA GLU A 146 -12.42 -3.57 -17.91
C GLU A 146 -12.62 -2.72 -16.63
N ILE A 147 -12.29 -3.28 -15.46
CA ILE A 147 -12.47 -2.60 -14.19
C ILE A 147 -11.27 -1.67 -13.94
N PRO A 148 -11.47 -0.38 -13.61
CA PRO A 148 -10.38 0.50 -13.22
C PRO A 148 -9.68 0.00 -11.95
N PHE A 149 -8.36 -0.19 -12.03
CA PHE A 149 -7.54 -0.57 -10.88
C PHE A 149 -6.14 0.02 -10.96
N VAL A 150 -5.46 0.04 -9.83
CA VAL A 150 -4.03 0.39 -9.70
C VAL A 150 -3.41 -0.52 -8.65
N THR A 151 -2.20 -1.00 -8.89
CA THR A 151 -1.48 -1.84 -7.94
C THR A 151 -0.40 -1.07 -7.19
N PHE A 152 -0.18 -1.43 -5.94
CA PHE A 152 1.08 -1.13 -5.28
C PHE A 152 2.02 -2.33 -5.48
N GLY A 153 2.89 -2.18 -6.45
CA GLY A 153 3.79 -3.20 -6.98
C GLY A 153 3.54 -3.49 -8.45
N GLN A 154 4.58 -3.90 -9.14
CA GLN A 154 4.57 -4.34 -10.53
C GLN A 154 4.25 -5.83 -10.64
N THR A 155 3.96 -6.30 -11.85
CA THR A 155 3.94 -7.72 -12.23
C THR A 155 4.95 -7.96 -13.35
N GLU A 156 5.24 -9.23 -13.66
CA GLU A 156 6.04 -9.66 -14.81
C GLU A 156 5.15 -10.11 -15.99
N MET A 157 3.88 -9.69 -15.98
CA MET A 157 2.90 -10.04 -17.02
C MET A 157 3.08 -9.16 -18.24
N SER A 158 2.66 -9.65 -19.40
CA SER A 158 2.54 -8.85 -20.63
C SER A 158 1.37 -7.87 -20.61
N ILE A 159 0.49 -7.97 -19.63
CA ILE A 159 -0.62 -7.04 -19.40
C ILE A 159 -0.07 -5.75 -18.79
N GLU A 160 -0.09 -4.67 -19.58
CA GLU A 160 0.22 -3.35 -19.04
C GLU A 160 -0.89 -2.86 -18.12
N HIS A 161 -0.55 -2.50 -16.89
CA HIS A 161 -1.50 -1.96 -15.93
C HIS A 161 -0.92 -0.75 -15.16
N PRO A 162 -1.77 0.12 -14.59
CA PRO A 162 -1.33 1.19 -13.72
C PRO A 162 -0.72 0.66 -12.43
N TYR A 163 0.42 1.22 -12.02
CA TYR A 163 1.04 0.88 -10.74
C TYR A 163 1.79 2.06 -10.12
N VAL A 164 1.95 2.00 -8.83
CA VAL A 164 3.00 2.70 -8.08
C VAL A 164 3.83 1.64 -7.39
N ASP A 165 5.13 1.65 -7.57
CA ASP A 165 6.02 0.69 -6.91
C ASP A 165 7.24 1.41 -6.32
N ILE A 166 7.91 0.74 -5.40
CA ILE A 166 9.21 1.16 -4.89
C ILE A 166 10.29 0.58 -5.82
N ASP A 167 11.35 1.33 -6.07
CA ASP A 167 12.54 0.81 -6.76
C ASP A 167 13.32 -0.15 -5.83
N ASN A 168 12.71 -1.33 -5.65
CA ASN A 168 13.22 -2.39 -4.79
C ASN A 168 14.58 -2.93 -5.27
N HIS A 169 14.81 -2.90 -6.59
CA HIS A 169 16.08 -3.31 -7.17
C HIS A 169 17.21 -2.33 -6.80
N ASP A 170 17.01 -1.04 -7.05
CA ASP A 170 18.00 -0.01 -6.71
C ASP A 170 18.24 0.06 -5.20
N MET A 171 17.19 -0.02 -4.42
CA MET A 171 17.26 0.00 -2.95
C MET A 171 18.11 -1.16 -2.42
N ALA A 172 17.84 -2.40 -2.83
CA ALA A 172 18.59 -3.57 -2.36
C ALA A 172 20.04 -3.59 -2.89
N TYR A 173 20.27 -3.11 -4.12
CA TYR A 173 21.62 -2.91 -4.64
C TYR A 173 22.43 -1.94 -3.77
N ARG A 174 21.85 -0.78 -3.44
CA ARG A 174 22.52 0.22 -2.59
C ARG A 174 22.77 -0.28 -1.17
N ALA A 175 21.81 -1.01 -0.58
CA ALA A 175 21.96 -1.60 0.75
C ALA A 175 23.09 -2.63 0.79
N ALA A 176 23.15 -3.53 -0.19
CA ALA A 176 24.17 -4.54 -0.31
C ALA A 176 25.56 -3.93 -0.58
N ARG A 177 25.62 -2.95 -1.47
CA ARG A 177 26.86 -2.18 -1.74
C ARG A 177 27.39 -1.50 -0.49
N GLN A 178 26.50 -0.87 0.29
CA GLN A 178 26.87 -0.19 1.54
C GLN A 178 27.50 -1.15 2.55
N LEU A 179 26.90 -2.31 2.78
CA LEU A 179 27.45 -3.34 3.67
C LEU A 179 28.83 -3.81 3.18
N TYR A 180 29.00 -4.00 1.88
CA TYR A 180 30.30 -4.35 1.31
C TYR A 180 31.36 -3.25 1.54
N GLU A 181 31.00 -1.97 1.30
CA GLU A 181 31.89 -0.82 1.53
C GLU A 181 32.26 -0.67 3.01
N GLN A 182 31.45 -1.17 3.94
CA GLN A 182 31.74 -1.28 5.38
C GLN A 182 32.62 -2.49 5.72
N GLY A 183 33.02 -3.29 4.73
CA GLY A 183 33.91 -4.43 4.89
C GLY A 183 33.22 -5.77 5.10
N ARG A 184 31.91 -5.83 5.01
CA ARG A 184 31.14 -7.07 5.16
C ARG A 184 31.20 -7.91 3.89
N LYS A 185 31.36 -9.25 4.03
CA LYS A 185 31.61 -10.17 2.92
C LYS A 185 30.65 -11.34 2.85
N ASN A 186 29.97 -11.66 3.93
CA ASN A 186 28.91 -12.68 3.98
C ASN A 186 27.58 -11.98 4.22
N ILE A 187 27.01 -11.44 3.13
CA ILE A 187 25.80 -10.62 3.20
C ILE A 187 24.58 -11.48 2.88
N ARG A 188 23.57 -11.42 3.73
CA ARG A 188 22.28 -12.08 3.50
C ARG A 188 21.13 -11.09 3.37
N LEU A 189 20.18 -11.44 2.52
CA LEU A 189 18.93 -10.72 2.36
C LEU A 189 17.81 -11.48 3.06
N LEU A 190 17.15 -10.84 4.01
CA LEU A 190 15.88 -11.29 4.53
C LEU A 190 14.77 -10.63 3.70
N SER A 191 14.07 -11.42 2.93
CA SER A 191 12.93 -10.97 2.14
C SER A 191 11.73 -11.87 2.43
N SER A 192 10.55 -11.32 2.26
CA SER A 192 9.31 -12.10 2.28
C SER A 192 9.26 -13.14 1.16
N SER A 193 8.18 -13.94 1.13
CA SER A 193 7.97 -15.00 0.14
C SER A 193 8.35 -14.58 -1.29
N HIS A 194 8.99 -15.49 -2.02
CA HIS A 194 9.33 -15.33 -3.44
C HIS A 194 8.11 -15.29 -4.37
N ASP A 195 6.90 -15.43 -3.85
CA ASP A 195 5.69 -15.27 -4.65
C ASP A 195 5.48 -13.83 -5.13
N TYR A 196 6.06 -12.86 -4.40
CA TYR A 196 5.85 -11.44 -4.68
C TYR A 196 6.95 -10.85 -5.55
N THR A 197 6.53 -10.01 -6.51
CA THR A 197 7.44 -9.36 -7.47
C THR A 197 8.50 -8.50 -6.78
N TYR A 198 8.14 -7.75 -5.75
CA TYR A 198 9.09 -6.90 -5.02
C TYR A 198 10.21 -7.71 -4.33
N ALA A 199 9.94 -8.96 -3.91
CA ALA A 199 10.96 -9.83 -3.31
C ALA A 199 12.01 -10.24 -4.35
N TRP A 200 11.58 -10.56 -5.57
CA TRP A 200 12.49 -10.80 -6.69
C TRP A 200 13.32 -9.57 -7.07
N HIS A 201 12.70 -8.39 -7.11
CA HIS A 201 13.42 -7.15 -7.40
C HIS A 201 14.51 -6.87 -6.33
N LYS A 202 14.22 -7.08 -5.05
CA LYS A 202 15.22 -6.98 -3.97
C LYS A 202 16.35 -7.99 -4.18
N TYR A 203 16.00 -9.25 -4.46
CA TYR A 203 16.97 -10.30 -4.72
C TYR A 203 17.91 -9.96 -5.88
N TYR A 204 17.37 -9.55 -7.02
CA TYR A 204 18.18 -9.19 -8.17
C TYR A 204 19.07 -7.98 -7.93
N GLY A 205 18.58 -6.99 -7.20
CA GLY A 205 19.38 -5.83 -6.79
C GLY A 205 20.56 -6.20 -5.92
N ALA A 206 20.35 -6.95 -4.84
CA ALA A 206 21.42 -7.41 -3.95
C ALA A 206 22.39 -8.37 -4.67
N ARG A 207 21.88 -9.30 -5.48
CA ARG A 207 22.72 -10.21 -6.29
C ARG A 207 23.58 -9.47 -7.32
N ARG A 208 23.06 -8.38 -7.89
CA ARG A 208 23.85 -7.52 -8.78
C ARG A 208 25.06 -6.93 -8.05
N ALA A 209 24.87 -6.40 -6.85
CA ALA A 209 25.95 -5.87 -6.03
C ALA A 209 26.98 -6.97 -5.69
N ALA A 210 26.52 -8.16 -5.30
CA ALA A 210 27.41 -9.29 -5.01
C ALA A 210 28.31 -9.67 -6.20
N ARG A 211 27.76 -9.70 -7.40
CA ARG A 211 28.53 -9.99 -8.62
C ARG A 211 29.50 -8.86 -8.99
N GLU A 212 29.10 -7.61 -8.78
CA GLU A 212 29.92 -6.45 -9.11
C GLU A 212 31.13 -6.33 -8.17
N PHE A 213 30.94 -6.62 -6.89
CA PHE A 213 31.98 -6.47 -5.86
C PHE A 213 32.67 -7.78 -5.47
N GLY A 214 32.20 -8.93 -5.95
CA GLY A 214 32.85 -10.23 -5.77
C GLY A 214 32.77 -10.79 -4.35
N TYR A 215 31.61 -10.66 -3.68
CA TYR A 215 31.36 -11.26 -2.36
C TYR A 215 30.26 -12.33 -2.39
N ASP A 216 30.23 -13.17 -1.35
CA ASP A 216 29.22 -14.20 -1.21
C ASP A 216 27.89 -13.59 -0.78
N PHE A 217 26.83 -13.96 -1.51
CA PHE A 217 25.49 -13.50 -1.26
C PHE A 217 24.50 -14.66 -1.21
N GLU A 218 23.75 -14.73 -0.15
CA GLU A 218 22.68 -15.68 0.01
C GLU A 218 21.36 -14.98 0.36
N ILE A 219 20.27 -15.61 -0.04
CA ILE A 219 18.93 -15.24 0.40
C ILE A 219 18.48 -16.20 1.51
N GLU A 220 18.01 -15.68 2.62
CA GLU A 220 17.42 -16.51 3.66
C GLU A 220 16.04 -17.01 3.20
N LYS A 221 15.94 -18.32 2.96
CA LYS A 221 14.77 -18.99 2.36
C LYS A 221 13.70 -19.39 3.37
N ASN A 222 14.01 -19.35 4.66
CA ASN A 222 13.14 -19.88 5.71
C ASN A 222 12.19 -18.83 6.30
N ILE A 223 12.10 -17.65 5.68
CA ILE A 223 11.18 -16.60 6.13
C ILE A 223 9.84 -16.81 5.46
N ILE A 224 8.83 -17.07 6.27
CA ILE A 224 7.44 -17.08 5.87
C ILE A 224 6.94 -15.64 6.03
N PHE A 225 6.19 -15.12 5.08
CA PHE A 225 5.58 -13.77 5.11
C PHE A 225 4.80 -13.50 6.42
N ASP A 226 4.40 -14.55 7.08
CA ASP A 226 3.53 -14.60 8.24
C ASP A 226 4.28 -14.97 9.55
N SER A 227 5.61 -14.79 9.56
CA SER A 227 6.43 -15.02 10.76
C SER A 227 6.18 -13.93 11.79
N ASP A 228 6.02 -14.33 13.04
CA ASP A 228 5.90 -13.41 14.17
C ASP A 228 7.30 -12.93 14.67
N VAL A 229 7.31 -12.04 15.64
CA VAL A 229 8.56 -11.50 16.22
C VAL A 229 9.41 -12.59 16.85
N ASP A 230 8.79 -13.61 17.47
CA ASP A 230 9.51 -14.72 18.10
C ASP A 230 10.16 -15.64 17.05
N ASP A 231 9.54 -15.86 15.90
CA ASP A 231 10.13 -16.62 14.81
C ASP A 231 11.35 -15.91 14.24
N TYR A 232 11.30 -14.58 14.09
CA TYR A 232 12.48 -13.79 13.71
C TYR A 232 13.58 -13.83 14.78
N ARG A 233 13.22 -13.86 16.07
CA ARG A 233 14.20 -14.03 17.16
C ARG A 233 14.90 -15.39 17.08
N LYS A 234 14.15 -16.47 16.91
CA LYS A 234 14.73 -17.80 16.68
C LYS A 234 15.64 -17.85 15.46
N LEU A 235 15.23 -17.16 14.37
CA LEU A 235 16.02 -17.06 13.14
C LEU A 235 17.32 -16.28 13.39
N GLY A 236 17.30 -15.15 14.07
CA GLY A 236 18.48 -14.36 14.42
C GLY A 236 19.47 -15.17 15.23
N ASN A 237 19.00 -15.89 16.26
CA ASN A 237 19.82 -16.78 17.06
C ASN A 237 20.45 -17.89 16.20
N LYS A 238 19.66 -18.56 15.37
CA LYS A 238 20.12 -19.62 14.46
C LYS A 238 21.18 -19.14 13.47
N LEU A 239 20.98 -17.96 12.86
CA LEU A 239 21.90 -17.37 11.89
C LEU A 239 23.27 -17.11 12.51
N MET A 240 23.30 -16.57 13.73
CA MET A 240 24.55 -16.18 14.41
C MET A 240 25.23 -17.34 15.15
N SER A 241 24.52 -18.44 15.40
CA SER A 241 25.09 -19.65 16.02
C SER A 241 25.69 -20.64 15.00
N GLY A 242 25.47 -20.40 13.68
CA GLY A 242 25.96 -21.29 12.61
C GLY A 242 27.43 -21.02 12.25
N GLU A 243 28.09 -22.04 11.66
CA GLU A 243 29.47 -21.93 11.16
C GLU A 243 29.67 -20.86 10.07
N GLN A 244 28.59 -20.57 9.31
CA GLN A 244 28.57 -19.57 8.25
C GLN A 244 27.70 -18.38 8.65
N ALA A 245 27.89 -17.85 9.86
CA ALA A 245 27.16 -16.67 10.33
C ALA A 245 27.39 -15.49 9.39
N PRO A 246 26.34 -14.76 8.98
CA PRO A 246 26.49 -13.56 8.17
C PRO A 246 27.18 -12.44 8.96
N ASP A 247 27.93 -11.62 8.27
CA ASP A 247 28.50 -10.38 8.81
C ASP A 247 27.75 -9.13 8.31
N GLY A 248 26.86 -9.28 7.34
CA GLY A 248 25.97 -8.24 6.84
C GLY A 248 24.55 -8.75 6.61
N LEU A 249 23.54 -7.94 6.97
CA LEU A 249 22.14 -8.32 6.86
C LEU A 249 21.30 -7.18 6.28
N ILE A 250 20.56 -7.48 5.21
CA ILE A 250 19.53 -6.59 4.68
C ILE A 250 18.20 -7.10 5.22
N CYS A 251 17.54 -6.31 6.09
CA CYS A 251 16.33 -6.69 6.77
C CYS A 251 15.10 -6.05 6.11
N GLY A 252 14.04 -6.83 5.88
CA GLY A 252 12.91 -6.44 5.03
C GLY A 252 11.85 -5.57 5.69
N SER A 253 11.79 -5.49 7.03
CA SER A 253 10.80 -4.70 7.77
C SER A 253 11.22 -4.44 9.21
N GLU A 254 10.56 -3.48 9.86
CA GLU A 254 10.78 -3.15 11.27
C GLU A 254 10.45 -4.32 12.20
N ILE A 255 9.40 -5.08 11.89
CA ILE A 255 8.97 -6.25 12.69
C ILE A 255 10.04 -7.34 12.63
N SER A 256 10.52 -7.65 11.43
CA SER A 256 11.60 -8.63 11.28
C SER A 256 12.89 -8.18 11.99
N ALA A 257 13.19 -6.87 11.95
CA ALA A 257 14.31 -6.32 12.68
C ALA A 257 14.17 -6.48 14.19
N CYS A 258 13.03 -6.19 14.79
CA CYS A 258 12.80 -6.36 16.23
C CYS A 258 13.18 -7.76 16.71
N GLY A 259 12.66 -8.78 16.04
CA GLY A 259 12.95 -10.18 16.40
C GLY A 259 14.43 -10.54 16.16
N LEU A 260 14.92 -10.25 14.94
CA LEU A 260 16.29 -10.59 14.54
C LEU A 260 17.35 -9.98 15.46
N LEU A 261 17.22 -8.68 15.77
CA LEU A 261 18.16 -7.99 16.65
C LEU A 261 18.19 -8.63 18.04
N ALA A 262 17.03 -8.97 18.60
CA ALA A 262 16.93 -9.69 19.86
C ALA A 262 17.60 -11.08 19.77
N GLY A 263 17.34 -11.83 18.70
CA GLY A 263 17.95 -13.16 18.49
C GLY A 263 19.47 -13.13 18.29
N ILE A 264 19.99 -12.09 17.61
CA ILE A 264 21.41 -11.85 17.47
C ILE A 264 22.04 -11.59 18.86
N GLN A 265 21.43 -10.71 19.65
CA GLN A 265 21.89 -10.39 21.00
C GLN A 265 21.87 -11.59 21.96
N ASP A 266 20.90 -12.49 21.83
CA ASP A 266 20.81 -13.74 22.61
C ASP A 266 22.06 -14.62 22.42
N THR A 267 22.80 -14.48 21.32
CA THR A 267 24.06 -15.23 21.07
C THR A 267 25.29 -14.52 21.62
N GLY A 268 25.12 -13.37 22.27
CA GLY A 268 26.21 -12.54 22.75
C GLY A 268 26.93 -11.73 21.67
N LYS A 269 26.40 -11.73 20.44
CA LYS A 269 26.93 -10.97 19.30
C LYS A 269 26.46 -9.53 19.32
N THR A 270 27.31 -8.63 18.82
CA THR A 270 27.11 -7.19 18.85
C THR A 270 26.88 -6.64 17.44
N ILE A 271 25.80 -5.85 17.30
CA ILE A 271 25.50 -5.14 16.04
C ILE A 271 26.47 -3.97 15.90
N GLY A 272 27.08 -3.85 14.73
CA GLY A 272 28.13 -2.90 14.43
C GLY A 272 29.54 -3.55 14.48
N ASP A 273 29.80 -4.47 15.44
CA ASP A 273 31.04 -5.18 15.55
C ASP A 273 31.03 -6.53 14.81
N ASP A 274 30.14 -7.45 15.21
CA ASP A 274 30.05 -8.79 14.62
C ASP A 274 29.26 -8.81 13.34
N ILE A 275 28.21 -7.98 13.23
CA ILE A 275 27.30 -7.92 12.08
C ILE A 275 26.77 -6.50 11.89
N ASP A 276 26.71 -6.03 10.65
CA ASP A 276 25.96 -4.83 10.28
C ASP A 276 24.57 -5.16 9.71
N VAL A 277 23.61 -4.32 10.04
CA VAL A 277 22.23 -4.46 9.59
C VAL A 277 21.81 -3.19 8.85
N VAL A 278 21.26 -3.35 7.65
CA VAL A 278 20.59 -2.30 6.89
C VAL A 278 19.12 -2.64 6.80
N LEU A 279 18.26 -1.73 7.21
CA LEU A 279 16.83 -1.95 7.27
C LEU A 279 16.10 -1.33 6.08
N VAL A 280 15.08 -2.00 5.57
CA VAL A 280 14.03 -1.42 4.75
C VAL A 280 12.92 -0.97 5.68
N GLU A 281 12.68 0.35 5.76
CA GLU A 281 11.83 0.93 6.79
C GLU A 281 10.67 1.75 6.24
N THR A 282 9.61 1.87 7.03
CA THR A 282 8.43 2.69 6.72
C THR A 282 8.19 3.79 7.75
N CYS A 283 8.80 3.70 8.92
CA CYS A 283 8.63 4.65 10.04
C CYS A 283 9.95 4.92 10.78
N ASP A 284 9.90 5.73 11.84
CA ASP A 284 11.08 6.11 12.63
C ASP A 284 11.48 5.11 13.73
N LEU A 285 10.78 3.98 13.83
CA LEU A 285 11.07 2.96 14.85
C LEU A 285 12.56 2.55 14.92
N PRO A 286 13.29 2.41 13.80
CA PRO A 286 14.71 2.04 13.82
C PRO A 286 15.64 3.02 14.55
N SER A 287 15.19 4.27 14.76
CA SER A 287 15.93 5.27 15.56
C SER A 287 15.93 4.94 17.05
N PHE A 288 15.03 4.08 17.51
CA PHE A 288 14.87 3.68 18.91
C PHE A 288 15.43 2.28 19.20
N PHE A 289 15.98 1.60 18.21
CA PHE A 289 16.74 0.37 18.44
C PHE A 289 18.06 0.65 19.14
N MET A 290 18.65 -0.35 19.77
CA MET A 290 19.90 -0.23 20.50
C MET A 290 20.92 -1.26 19.99
N PRO A 291 21.91 -0.85 19.17
CA PRO A 291 22.12 0.50 18.62
C PRO A 291 21.03 0.90 17.58
N PRO A 292 20.88 2.21 17.27
CA PRO A 292 20.01 2.66 16.18
C PRO A 292 20.44 2.05 14.84
N ILE A 293 19.48 1.69 14.00
CA ILE A 293 19.74 1.00 12.74
C ILE A 293 19.50 1.93 11.57
N SER A 294 20.50 2.04 10.70
CA SER A 294 20.40 2.77 9.43
C SER A 294 19.55 2.02 8.42
N GLY A 295 18.86 2.76 7.54
CA GLY A 295 17.96 2.10 6.60
C GLY A 295 17.50 2.95 5.43
N TYR A 296 16.78 2.29 4.53
CA TYR A 296 16.18 2.88 3.36
C TYR A 296 14.67 3.07 3.59
N ARG A 297 14.23 4.33 3.71
CA ARG A 297 12.84 4.71 3.95
C ARG A 297 12.01 4.61 2.69
N GLN A 298 10.90 3.88 2.81
CA GLN A 298 9.79 3.83 1.86
C GLN A 298 8.68 4.77 2.32
N ASP A 299 8.38 5.82 1.55
CA ASP A 299 7.29 6.75 1.88
C ASP A 299 5.94 6.21 1.42
N PHE A 300 5.34 5.35 2.23
CA PHE A 300 4.04 4.74 1.94
C PHE A 300 2.88 5.75 1.97
N HIS A 301 3.00 6.84 2.72
CA HIS A 301 2.02 7.91 2.64
C HIS A 301 2.01 8.56 1.24
N GLN A 302 3.20 8.83 0.67
CA GLN A 302 3.30 9.36 -0.69
C GLN A 302 2.85 8.31 -1.73
N VAL A 303 3.19 7.03 -1.54
CA VAL A 303 2.71 5.92 -2.38
C VAL A 303 1.18 5.91 -2.39
N GLY A 304 0.54 5.95 -1.22
CA GLY A 304 -0.91 5.97 -1.10
C GLY A 304 -1.56 7.14 -1.84
N ARG A 305 -0.99 8.33 -1.72
CA ARG A 305 -1.46 9.49 -2.47
C ARG A 305 -1.38 9.28 -3.99
N LYS A 306 -0.28 8.74 -4.49
CA LYS A 306 -0.08 8.48 -5.92
C LYS A 306 -1.01 7.38 -6.44
N LEU A 307 -1.23 6.33 -5.67
CA LEU A 307 -2.17 5.26 -6.01
C LEU A 307 -3.58 5.81 -6.27
N ILE A 308 -4.10 6.65 -5.38
CA ILE A 308 -5.39 7.31 -5.58
C ILE A 308 -5.36 8.23 -6.81
N GLN A 309 -4.31 9.04 -6.97
CA GLN A 309 -4.19 9.93 -8.14
C GLN A 309 -4.19 9.14 -9.44
N HIS A 310 -3.45 8.03 -9.51
CA HIS A 310 -3.43 7.16 -10.69
C HIS A 310 -4.78 6.50 -10.93
N LEU A 311 -5.45 6.01 -9.88
CA LEU A 311 -6.77 5.40 -10.01
C LEU A 311 -7.81 6.38 -10.52
N LEU A 312 -7.88 7.60 -9.96
CA LEU A 312 -8.82 8.62 -10.41
C LEU A 312 -8.58 9.03 -11.86
N ARG A 313 -7.31 9.15 -12.27
CA ARG A 313 -6.93 9.42 -13.67
C ARG A 313 -7.32 8.24 -14.58
N ARG A 314 -7.13 6.99 -14.10
CA ARG A 314 -7.54 5.78 -14.84
C ARG A 314 -9.05 5.70 -15.01
N ILE A 315 -9.83 5.99 -13.98
CA ILE A 315 -11.31 6.09 -14.05
C ILE A 315 -11.74 7.12 -15.09
N ASN A 316 -10.98 8.21 -15.25
CA ASN A 316 -11.22 9.24 -16.26
C ASN A 316 -10.64 8.90 -17.65
N GLY A 317 -10.19 7.67 -17.88
CA GLY A 317 -9.77 7.17 -19.20
C GLY A 317 -8.32 7.47 -19.58
N GLU A 318 -7.48 7.89 -18.62
CA GLU A 318 -6.07 8.16 -18.93
C GLU A 318 -5.31 6.88 -19.32
N PRO A 319 -4.44 6.93 -20.35
CA PRO A 319 -3.68 5.78 -20.80
C PRO A 319 -2.72 5.24 -19.74
N VAL A 320 -2.61 3.92 -19.63
CA VAL A 320 -1.80 3.19 -18.64
C VAL A 320 -0.35 3.67 -18.58
N LYS A 321 0.28 3.92 -19.73
CA LYS A 321 1.68 4.38 -19.82
C LYS A 321 2.01 5.65 -19.03
N HIS A 322 1.02 6.45 -18.69
CA HIS A 322 1.16 7.66 -17.87
C HIS A 322 0.86 7.42 -16.37
N LEU A 323 0.50 6.20 -16.02
CA LEU A 323 0.05 5.79 -14.70
C LEU A 323 0.95 4.71 -14.07
N GLN A 324 2.21 4.70 -14.47
CA GLN A 324 3.25 3.80 -13.97
C GLN A 324 4.32 4.64 -13.28
N THR A 325 4.52 4.39 -11.99
CA THR A 325 5.49 5.15 -11.19
C THR A 325 6.38 4.21 -10.39
N LEU A 326 7.69 4.42 -10.52
CA LEU A 326 8.70 3.80 -9.68
C LEU A 326 9.26 4.85 -8.72
N GLN A 327 9.08 4.65 -7.41
CA GLN A 327 9.48 5.60 -6.37
C GLN A 327 10.81 5.17 -5.73
N LYS A 328 11.74 6.10 -5.61
CA LYS A 328 13.02 5.86 -4.94
C LYS A 328 12.88 5.93 -3.42
N THR A 329 13.73 5.18 -2.74
CA THR A 329 13.88 5.22 -1.29
C THR A 329 14.90 6.28 -0.87
N VAL A 330 14.76 6.81 0.34
CA VAL A 330 15.71 7.72 0.96
C VAL A 330 16.50 6.97 2.03
N TYR A 331 17.84 7.12 2.01
CA TYR A 331 18.70 6.54 3.03
C TYR A 331 18.72 7.42 4.29
N TYR A 332 18.53 6.82 5.44
CA TYR A 332 18.68 7.43 6.76
C TYR A 332 19.86 6.77 7.50
N GLN A 333 20.89 7.55 7.69
CA GLN A 333 22.06 7.14 8.50
C GLN A 333 21.76 7.41 9.97
N ARG A 334 22.06 6.43 10.81
CA ARG A 334 21.89 6.50 12.27
C ARG A 334 23.13 6.03 12.99
#